data_f734a9fc5fd7573ad9480115cb5ffc01
#
_entry.id   f734a9fc5fd7573ad9480115cb5ffc01
#
_cell.length_a   1.000
_cell.length_b   1.000
_cell.length_c   1.000
_cell.angle_alpha   90.00
_cell.angle_beta   90.00
_cell.angle_gamma   90.00
#
_symmetry.space_group_name_H-M   'P 1'
#
loop_
_entity.id
_entity.type
_entity.pdbx_description
1 polymer ?
#
loop_
_entity_poly.entity_id
_entity_poly.type
_entity_poly.pdbx_seq_one_letter_code
_entity_poly.pdbx_strand_id
1 'polypeptide(L)'
;MAETIFLLIVCHLIGDYCLQTDFLARTKGQNWYHLLAHCALYVVPFYVVFGWCWQLGVVFVSHMIVDALKARYYKISYHLDQTIHYAVLSVFLIWR
;
A
#
# COMPACT_ATOMS: atom_id res chain seq x y z
N MET A 1 -18.32 0.51 11.09
CA MET A 1 -17.52 -0.57 10.50
C MET A 1 -17.58 -0.56 8.97
N ALA A 2 -18.77 -0.55 8.37
CA ALA A 2 -18.90 -0.53 6.91
C ALA A 2 -18.25 0.69 6.27
N GLU A 3 -18.41 1.85 6.88
CA GLU A 3 -17.80 3.10 6.39
C GLU A 3 -16.27 3.00 6.42
N THR A 4 -15.71 2.45 7.50
CA THR A 4 -14.27 2.29 7.62
C THR A 4 -13.73 1.34 6.54
N ILE A 5 -14.41 0.23 6.29
CA ILE A 5 -14.02 -0.71 5.25
C ILE A 5 -14.07 -0.04 3.87
N PHE A 6 -15.13 0.72 3.60
CA PHE A 6 -15.25 1.47 2.34
C PHE A 6 -14.08 2.44 2.16
N LEU A 7 -13.76 3.21 3.22
CA LEU A 7 -12.65 4.17 3.16
C LEU A 7 -11.30 3.49 2.96
N LEU A 8 -11.10 2.32 3.57
CA LEU A 8 -9.87 1.55 3.37
C LEU A 8 -9.71 1.11 1.91
N ILE A 9 -10.79 0.62 1.32
CA ILE A 9 -10.76 0.20 -0.09
C ILE A 9 -10.45 1.40 -0.99
N VAL A 10 -11.11 2.53 -0.77
CA VAL A 10 -10.89 3.74 -1.58
C VAL A 10 -9.45 4.24 -1.42
N CYS A 11 -8.94 4.29 -0.18
CA CYS A 11 -7.56 4.70 0.07
C CYS A 11 -6.57 3.79 -0.64
N HIS A 12 -6.79 2.48 -0.59
CA HIS A 12 -5.92 1.52 -1.28
C HIS A 12 -5.91 1.77 -2.79
N LEU A 13 -7.09 1.96 -3.38
CA LEU A 13 -7.18 2.19 -4.83
C LEU A 13 -6.52 3.50 -5.22
N ILE A 14 -6.70 4.55 -4.45
CA ILE A 14 -6.04 5.83 -4.73
C ILE A 14 -4.52 5.68 -4.63
N GLY A 15 -4.03 5.05 -3.57
CA GLY A 15 -2.60 4.93 -3.35
C GLY A 15 -1.90 4.00 -4.33
N ASP A 16 -2.54 2.88 -4.67
CA ASP A 16 -1.89 1.86 -5.49
C ASP A 16 -2.11 2.07 -7.00
N TYR A 17 -3.15 2.79 -7.40
CA TYR A 17 -3.45 3.01 -8.81
C TYR A 17 -3.36 4.48 -9.20
N CYS A 18 -4.05 5.37 -8.50
CA CYS A 18 -4.13 6.77 -8.92
C CYS A 18 -2.84 7.54 -8.69
N LEU A 19 -2.16 7.30 -7.57
CA LEU A 19 -0.93 8.00 -7.22
C LEU A 19 0.32 7.32 -7.74
N GLN A 20 0.20 6.11 -8.28
CA GLN A 20 1.32 5.43 -8.90
C GLN A 20 1.43 5.86 -10.35
N THR A 21 2.49 6.61 -10.67
CA THR A 21 2.77 7.00 -12.05
C THR A 21 3.25 5.81 -12.87
N ASP A 22 3.15 5.91 -14.20
CA ASP A 22 3.70 4.88 -15.09
C ASP A 22 5.20 4.70 -14.86
N PHE A 23 5.90 5.79 -14.61
CA PHE A 23 7.34 5.74 -14.32
C PHE A 23 7.62 4.89 -13.08
N LEU A 24 6.90 5.13 -11.97
CA LEU A 24 7.08 4.35 -10.75
C LEU A 24 6.66 2.90 -10.94
N ALA A 25 5.57 2.66 -11.67
CA ALA A 25 5.11 1.29 -11.92
C ALA A 25 6.16 0.46 -12.66
N ARG A 26 6.89 1.09 -13.61
CA ARG A 26 7.90 0.40 -14.40
C ARG A 26 9.23 0.26 -13.67
N THR A 27 9.57 1.18 -12.76
CA THR A 27 10.93 1.26 -12.19
C THR A 27 11.03 0.84 -10.74
N LYS A 28 9.92 0.73 -10.00
CA LYS A 28 9.95 0.39 -8.56
C LYS A 28 10.61 -0.97 -8.30
N GLY A 29 10.51 -1.91 -9.23
CA GLY A 29 11.14 -3.21 -9.10
C GLY A 29 12.64 -3.21 -9.34
N GLN A 30 13.19 -2.14 -9.91
CA GLN A 30 14.59 -2.04 -10.30
C GLN A 30 15.36 -1.01 -9.50
N ASN A 31 14.67 -0.14 -8.75
CA ASN A 31 15.28 0.95 -8.01
C ASN A 31 14.61 1.08 -6.64
N TRP A 32 15.38 0.89 -5.58
CA TRP A 32 14.85 0.92 -4.22
C TRP A 32 14.25 2.29 -3.85
N TYR A 33 14.84 3.36 -4.37
CA TYR A 33 14.31 4.70 -4.10
C TYR A 33 12.93 4.88 -4.73
N HIS A 34 12.74 4.36 -5.96
CA HIS A 34 11.43 4.42 -6.61
C HIS A 34 10.39 3.58 -5.89
N LEU A 35 10.80 2.42 -5.35
CA LEU A 35 9.92 1.60 -4.53
C LEU A 35 9.53 2.34 -3.25
N LEU A 36 10.51 2.99 -2.60
CA LEU A 36 10.25 3.79 -1.41
C LEU A 36 9.27 4.92 -1.70
N ALA A 37 9.45 5.63 -2.83
CA ALA A 37 8.56 6.71 -3.24
C ALA A 37 7.14 6.20 -3.47
N HIS A 38 6.99 5.05 -4.14
CA HIS A 38 5.68 4.45 -4.35
C HIS A 38 4.99 4.12 -3.02
N CYS A 39 5.75 3.54 -2.09
CA CYS A 39 5.19 3.18 -0.77
C CYS A 39 4.81 4.41 0.04
N ALA A 40 5.60 5.49 -0.04
CA ALA A 40 5.28 6.74 0.64
C ALA A 40 4.00 7.35 0.09
N LEU A 41 3.84 7.37 -1.24
CA LEU A 41 2.62 7.87 -1.87
C LEU A 41 1.41 6.99 -1.52
N TYR A 42 1.62 5.69 -1.39
CA TYR A 42 0.55 4.77 -1.01
C TYR A 42 -0.04 5.11 0.36
N VAL A 43 0.79 5.56 1.29
CA VAL A 43 0.36 5.87 2.67
C VAL A 43 -0.40 7.19 2.76
N VAL A 44 -0.19 8.11 1.81
CA VAL A 44 -0.77 9.46 1.88
C VAL A 44 -2.31 9.45 2.04
N PRO A 45 -3.09 8.68 1.25
CA PRO A 45 -4.54 8.68 1.44
C PRO A 45 -4.96 8.21 2.83
N PHE A 46 -4.25 7.21 3.37
CA PHE A 46 -4.55 6.71 4.72
C PHE A 46 -4.26 7.75 5.79
N TYR A 47 -3.18 8.51 5.62
CA TYR A 47 -2.86 9.61 6.53
C TYR A 47 -3.96 10.70 6.49
N VAL A 48 -4.42 11.04 5.29
CA VAL A 48 -5.45 12.08 5.13
C VAL A 48 -6.75 11.67 5.80
N VAL A 49 -7.15 10.40 5.69
CA VAL A 49 -8.43 9.91 6.22
C VAL A 49 -8.34 9.56 7.69
N PHE A 50 -7.29 8.88 8.12
CA PHE A 50 -7.20 8.30 9.47
C PHE A 50 -6.29 9.09 10.41
N GLY A 51 -5.51 10.03 9.89
CA GLY A 51 -4.57 10.81 10.70
C GLY A 51 -3.31 10.02 11.04
N TRP A 52 -2.47 10.63 11.86
CA TRP A 52 -1.22 10.02 12.27
C TRP A 52 -1.48 8.90 13.28
N CYS A 53 -1.08 7.68 12.93
CA CYS A 53 -1.30 6.51 13.79
C CYS A 53 -0.25 5.43 13.48
N TRP A 54 -0.10 4.46 14.38
CA TRP A 54 0.90 3.40 14.24
C TRP A 54 0.59 2.48 13.05
N GLN A 55 -0.68 2.37 12.67
CA GLN A 55 -1.08 1.54 11.53
C GLN A 55 -0.48 2.02 10.23
N LEU A 56 -0.19 3.32 10.10
CA LEU A 56 0.49 3.85 8.92
C LEU A 56 1.86 3.20 8.73
N GLY A 57 2.60 3.00 9.81
CA GLY A 57 3.90 2.33 9.75
C GLY A 57 3.77 0.87 9.32
N VAL A 58 2.79 0.16 9.85
CA VAL A 58 2.53 -1.23 9.47
C VAL A 58 2.21 -1.32 7.97
N VAL A 59 1.34 -0.45 7.49
CA VAL A 59 0.95 -0.45 6.08
C VAL A 59 2.14 -0.11 5.18
N PHE A 60 2.93 0.90 5.57
CA PHE A 60 4.10 1.30 4.79
C PHE A 60 5.10 0.15 4.65
N VAL A 61 5.49 -0.46 5.76
CA VAL A 61 6.50 -1.52 5.77
C VAL A 61 6.00 -2.75 5.03
N SER A 62 4.77 -3.18 5.30
CA SER A 62 4.20 -4.37 4.65
C SER A 62 4.04 -4.15 3.15
N HIS A 63 3.61 -2.97 2.73
CA HIS A 63 3.47 -2.66 1.31
C HIS A 63 4.83 -2.71 0.61
N MET A 64 5.86 -2.20 1.26
CA MET A 64 7.20 -2.23 0.72
C MET A 64 7.71 -3.65 0.53
N ILE A 65 7.51 -4.51 1.54
CA ILE A 65 7.96 -5.91 1.47
C ILE A 65 7.20 -6.67 0.39
N VAL A 66 5.87 -6.59 0.40
CA VAL A 66 5.02 -7.34 -0.53
C VAL A 66 5.24 -6.87 -1.97
N ASP A 67 5.30 -5.56 -2.17
CA ASP A 67 5.51 -5.03 -3.52
C ASP A 67 6.90 -5.37 -4.04
N ALA A 68 7.92 -5.41 -3.19
CA ALA A 68 9.25 -5.87 -3.59
C ALA A 68 9.22 -7.34 -4.01
N LEU A 69 8.49 -8.19 -3.28
CA LEU A 69 8.37 -9.60 -3.63
C LEU A 69 7.70 -9.78 -4.99
N LYS A 70 6.73 -8.95 -5.32
CA LYS A 70 6.06 -9.02 -6.61
C LYS A 70 6.88 -8.38 -7.72
N ALA A 71 7.27 -7.12 -7.54
CA ALA A 71 7.82 -6.30 -8.62
C ALA A 71 9.30 -6.52 -8.84
N ARG A 72 10.07 -6.82 -7.77
CA ARG A 72 11.51 -6.95 -7.85
C ARG A 72 11.96 -8.41 -7.95
N TYR A 73 11.32 -9.29 -7.19
CA TYR A 73 11.76 -10.70 -7.10
C TYR A 73 10.83 -11.67 -7.81
N TYR A 74 9.65 -11.21 -8.25
CA TYR A 74 8.67 -12.02 -8.99
C TYR A 74 8.23 -13.28 -8.23
N LYS A 75 8.19 -13.21 -6.89
CA LYS A 75 7.89 -14.37 -6.06
C LYS A 75 6.41 -14.56 -5.79
N ILE A 76 5.58 -13.55 -6.03
CA ILE A 76 4.13 -13.63 -5.80
C ILE A 76 3.38 -13.06 -6.99
N SER A 77 2.15 -13.55 -7.18
CA SER A 77 1.28 -13.09 -8.25
C SER A 77 0.62 -11.75 -7.90
N TYR A 78 0.04 -11.10 -8.92
CA TYR A 78 -0.74 -9.88 -8.71
C TYR A 78 -1.91 -10.14 -7.75
N HIS A 79 -2.63 -11.27 -7.91
CA HIS A 79 -3.77 -11.58 -7.05
C HIS A 79 -3.35 -11.78 -5.60
N LEU A 80 -2.25 -12.48 -5.37
CA LEU A 80 -1.73 -12.68 -4.02
C LEU A 80 -1.27 -11.35 -3.41
N ASP A 81 -0.61 -10.52 -4.19
CA ASP A 81 -0.18 -9.19 -3.79
C ASP A 81 -1.38 -8.36 -3.29
N GLN A 82 -2.45 -8.30 -4.07
CA GLN A 82 -3.64 -7.55 -3.69
C GLN A 82 -4.32 -8.13 -2.45
N THR A 83 -4.41 -9.46 -2.37
CA THR A 83 -5.02 -10.14 -1.22
C THR A 83 -4.26 -9.80 0.07
N ILE A 84 -2.93 -9.83 0.04
CA ILE A 84 -2.12 -9.51 1.21
C ILE A 84 -2.32 -8.04 1.62
N HIS A 85 -2.36 -7.13 0.65
CA HIS A 85 -2.58 -5.71 0.96
C HIS A 85 -3.91 -5.50 1.67
N TYR A 86 -5.00 -6.11 1.19
CA TYR A 86 -6.31 -5.99 1.84
C TYR A 86 -6.32 -6.63 3.22
N ALA A 87 -5.65 -7.76 3.39
CA ALA A 87 -5.53 -8.39 4.70
C ALA A 87 -4.80 -7.49 5.70
N VAL A 88 -3.72 -6.84 5.27
CA VAL A 88 -2.96 -5.92 6.12
C VAL A 88 -3.81 -4.70 6.48
N LEU A 89 -4.64 -4.20 5.57
CA LEU A 89 -5.47 -3.02 5.84
C LEU A 89 -6.46 -3.25 6.98
N SER A 90 -6.76 -4.51 7.31
CA SER A 90 -7.63 -4.81 8.44
C SER A 90 -7.08 -4.28 9.76
N VAL A 91 -5.78 -3.94 9.82
CA VAL A 91 -5.17 -3.34 11.02
C VAL A 91 -5.83 -2.01 11.40
N PHE A 92 -6.42 -1.29 10.44
CA PHE A 92 -7.13 -0.05 10.73
C PHE A 92 -8.47 -0.27 11.43
N LEU A 93 -8.95 -1.50 11.49
CA LEU A 93 -10.15 -1.84 12.27
C LEU A 93 -9.84 -2.00 13.75
N ILE A 94 -8.56 -2.05 14.12
CA ILE A 94 -8.10 -2.10 15.50
C ILE A 94 -7.99 -0.64 16.00
N TRP A 95 -8.15 -0.47 17.30
CA TRP A 95 -8.05 0.85 17.91
C TRP A 95 -6.73 1.55 17.54
N ARG A 96 -6.88 2.82 17.14
CA ARG A 96 -5.73 3.65 16.72
C ARG A 96 -5.23 4.54 17.84
#